data_61fdeb3cbe87923c3de16b607f360731
#
_entry.id   61fdeb3cbe87923c3de16b607f360731
#
_cell.length_a   1.000
_cell.length_b   1.000
_cell.length_c   1.000
_cell.angle_alpha   90.00
_cell.angle_beta   90.00
_cell.angle_gamma   90.00
#
_symmetry.space_group_name_H-M   'P 1'
#
loop_
_entity.id
_entity.type
_entity.pdbx_description
1 polymer ?
#
loop_
_entity_poly.entity_id
_entity_poly.type
_entity_poly.pdbx_seq_one_letter_code
_entity_poly.pdbx_strand_id
1 'polypeptide(L)'
;VFLPGIAEIRRTKTELESLLMGTDLEKGTEIFVLHSSVPFEEQKKILKGHSYSNSADCAEKRRVILSSSIAETSLTVPDVGIVIDCGLSRYNIFNQSLLMDTLVTRSESMFSAQQRAGRAGRMGPGRCIRLWRQSEPRPESLSPEILRSDLNSLVLECAEWGVSSREGLSWLDVPSESAWNSAVQVLELLGCLKEGKITELGRA
;
A
#
# COMPACT_ATOMS: atom_id res chain seq x y z
N VAL A 1 6.00 -9.15 8.79
CA VAL A 1 5.44 -8.16 9.71
C VAL A 1 4.88 -7.01 8.89
N PHE A 2 3.62 -6.68 9.06
CA PHE A 2 2.99 -5.52 8.43
C PHE A 2 3.08 -4.30 9.33
N LEU A 3 3.59 -3.19 8.78
CA LEU A 3 3.79 -1.90 9.44
C LEU A 3 3.25 -0.76 8.56
N PRO A 4 2.86 0.39 9.13
CA PRO A 4 2.15 1.41 8.36
C PRO A 4 3.04 2.11 7.31
N GLY A 5 4.34 2.23 7.52
CA GLY A 5 5.20 2.91 6.57
C GLY A 5 6.69 2.75 6.82
N ILE A 6 7.51 3.38 5.97
CA ILE A 6 8.97 3.19 5.94
C ILE A 6 9.68 3.62 7.24
N ALA A 7 9.17 4.65 7.92
CA ALA A 7 9.75 5.12 9.17
C ALA A 7 9.62 4.06 10.28
N GLU A 8 8.42 3.49 10.44
CA GLU A 8 8.14 2.43 11.39
C GLU A 8 8.90 1.15 11.03
N ILE A 9 9.00 0.82 9.74
CA ILE A 9 9.78 -0.32 9.25
C ILE A 9 11.25 -0.18 9.63
N ARG A 10 11.86 0.98 9.38
CA ARG A 10 13.28 1.22 9.71
C ARG A 10 13.52 1.18 11.21
N ARG A 11 12.65 1.82 12.00
CA ARG A 11 12.74 1.78 13.46
C ARG A 11 12.63 0.35 13.99
N THR A 12 11.64 -0.41 13.53
CA THR A 12 11.46 -1.81 13.94
C THR A 12 12.66 -2.66 13.53
N LYS A 13 13.25 -2.42 12.36
CA LYS A 13 14.47 -3.10 11.93
C LYS A 13 15.63 -2.87 12.91
N THR A 14 15.92 -1.61 13.23
CA THR A 14 16.98 -1.24 14.16
C THR A 14 16.78 -1.86 15.54
N GLU A 15 15.56 -1.82 16.07
CA GLU A 15 15.22 -2.44 17.36
C GLU A 15 15.40 -3.96 17.33
N LEU A 16 14.97 -4.63 16.27
CA LEU A 16 15.15 -6.06 16.12
C LEU A 16 16.61 -6.45 16.00
N GLU A 17 17.40 -5.71 15.22
CA GLU A 17 18.85 -5.95 15.09
C GLU A 17 19.53 -5.80 16.46
N SER A 18 19.16 -4.78 17.23
CA SER A 18 19.68 -4.56 18.60
C SER A 18 19.28 -5.69 19.56
N LEU A 19 18.04 -6.17 19.50
CA LEU A 19 17.56 -7.28 20.34
C LEU A 19 18.20 -8.62 19.99
N LEU A 20 18.57 -8.84 18.75
CA LEU A 20 19.23 -10.07 18.28
C LEU A 20 20.72 -10.07 18.60
N MET A 21 21.33 -8.91 18.75
CA MET A 21 22.77 -8.75 18.98
C MET A 21 23.24 -9.54 20.21
N GLY A 22 24.26 -10.38 20.03
CA GLY A 22 24.80 -11.23 21.09
C GLY A 22 23.95 -12.44 21.46
N THR A 23 22.86 -12.72 20.73
CA THR A 23 22.05 -13.93 20.92
C THR A 23 22.42 -15.00 19.90
N ASP A 24 22.07 -16.26 20.19
CA ASP A 24 22.23 -17.38 19.26
C ASP A 24 21.42 -17.20 17.96
N LEU A 25 20.40 -16.31 17.99
CA LEU A 25 19.54 -16.03 16.86
C LEU A 25 20.15 -15.04 15.86
N GLU A 26 21.16 -14.27 16.25
CA GLU A 26 21.77 -13.22 15.42
C GLU A 26 22.27 -13.78 14.08
N LYS A 27 23.07 -14.85 14.12
CA LYS A 27 23.65 -15.46 12.90
C LYS A 27 22.64 -16.22 12.05
N GLY A 28 21.51 -16.64 12.64
CA GLY A 28 20.47 -17.42 11.98
C GLY A 28 19.26 -16.60 11.51
N THR A 29 19.27 -15.27 11.63
CA THR A 29 18.12 -14.42 11.28
C THR A 29 18.52 -13.34 10.28
N GLU A 30 17.80 -13.27 9.16
CA GLU A 30 17.95 -12.22 8.15
C GLU A 30 16.73 -11.30 8.16
N ILE A 31 16.94 -9.98 8.25
CA ILE A 31 15.87 -8.97 8.29
C ILE A 31 15.82 -8.21 6.98
N PHE A 32 14.70 -8.29 6.28
CA PHE A 32 14.45 -7.65 5.00
C PHE A 32 13.43 -6.52 5.13
N VAL A 33 13.58 -5.50 4.29
CA VAL A 33 12.63 -4.38 4.18
C VAL A 33 11.93 -4.45 2.82
N LEU A 34 10.59 -4.48 2.84
CA LEU A 34 9.77 -4.50 1.63
C LEU A 34 8.85 -3.28 1.59
N HIS A 35 9.24 -2.28 0.81
CA HIS A 35 8.55 -1.01 0.66
C HIS A 35 8.80 -0.41 -0.72
N SER A 36 7.88 0.38 -1.25
CA SER A 36 8.01 1.01 -2.59
C SER A 36 9.25 1.90 -2.76
N SER A 37 9.77 2.49 -1.68
CA SER A 37 10.99 3.29 -1.71
C SER A 37 12.30 2.49 -1.71
N VAL A 38 12.23 1.16 -1.59
CA VAL A 38 13.42 0.28 -1.64
C VAL A 38 13.70 -0.07 -3.10
N PRO A 39 14.98 -0.07 -3.54
CA PRO A 39 15.33 -0.43 -4.91
C PRO A 39 14.77 -1.80 -5.32
N PHE A 40 14.32 -1.90 -6.56
CA PHE A 40 13.68 -3.12 -7.08
C PHE A 40 14.55 -4.38 -6.96
N GLU A 41 15.88 -4.24 -7.14
CA GLU A 41 16.81 -5.38 -7.01
C GLU A 41 16.87 -5.93 -5.58
N GLU A 42 16.69 -5.09 -4.57
CA GLU A 42 16.59 -5.55 -3.17
C GLU A 42 15.24 -6.24 -2.91
N GLN A 43 14.15 -5.67 -3.43
CA GLN A 43 12.84 -6.31 -3.35
C GLN A 43 12.85 -7.70 -4.03
N LYS A 44 13.52 -7.82 -5.18
CA LYS A 44 13.64 -9.07 -5.94
C LYS A 44 14.33 -10.19 -5.15
N LYS A 45 15.29 -9.87 -4.28
CA LYS A 45 15.92 -10.86 -3.39
C LYS A 45 14.90 -11.49 -2.43
N ILE A 46 13.96 -10.68 -1.93
CA ILE A 46 12.91 -11.15 -1.03
C ILE A 46 11.94 -12.10 -1.78
N LEU A 47 11.62 -11.76 -3.02
CA LEU A 47 10.65 -12.50 -3.84
C LEU A 47 11.19 -13.83 -4.37
N LYS A 48 12.51 -14.01 -4.46
CA LYS A 48 13.12 -15.27 -4.92
C LYS A 48 12.98 -16.43 -3.93
N GLY A 49 12.60 -16.16 -2.67
CA GLY A 49 12.49 -17.20 -1.64
C GLY A 49 13.84 -17.76 -1.21
N HIS A 50 13.79 -18.84 -0.44
CA HIS A 50 14.97 -19.66 -0.23
C HIS A 50 15.27 -20.45 -1.51
N SER A 51 16.39 -20.15 -2.18
CA SER A 51 16.95 -21.16 -3.08
C SER A 51 17.30 -22.37 -2.21
N TYR A 52 16.63 -23.47 -2.44
CA TYR A 52 17.03 -24.77 -1.90
C TYR A 52 18.43 -25.06 -2.45
N SER A 53 19.47 -24.53 -1.82
CA SER A 53 20.81 -25.06 -2.02
C SER A 53 20.85 -26.38 -1.27
N ASN A 54 20.99 -27.47 -2.01
CA ASN A 54 21.16 -28.85 -1.50
C ASN A 54 22.45 -29.04 -0.69
N SER A 55 22.97 -28.01 -0.03
CA SER A 55 24.13 -28.10 0.83
C SER A 55 23.68 -28.36 2.28
N ALA A 56 24.08 -29.47 2.81
CA ALA A 56 23.78 -29.97 4.17
C ALA A 56 24.19 -29.01 5.32
N ASP A 57 24.76 -27.87 5.02
CA ASP A 57 25.23 -26.83 5.96
C ASP A 57 24.33 -25.61 6.09
N CYS A 58 23.17 -25.61 5.42
CA CYS A 58 22.16 -24.56 5.65
C CYS A 58 21.34 -24.89 6.93
N ALA A 59 21.89 -24.54 8.09
CA ALA A 59 21.05 -24.26 9.26
C ALA A 59 19.93 -23.31 8.78
N GLU A 60 18.67 -23.71 8.99
CA GLU A 60 17.48 -22.97 8.51
C GLU A 60 17.56 -21.50 8.92
N LYS A 61 18.00 -20.64 8.01
CA LYS A 61 18.01 -19.20 8.25
C LYS A 61 16.58 -18.69 8.33
N ARG A 62 16.26 -18.08 9.45
CA ARG A 62 14.96 -17.41 9.64
C ARG A 62 14.95 -16.11 8.85
N ARG A 63 13.83 -15.85 8.16
CA ARG A 63 13.62 -14.61 7.42
C ARG A 63 12.55 -13.78 8.11
N VAL A 64 12.88 -12.55 8.47
CA VAL A 64 11.94 -11.56 8.97
C VAL A 64 11.77 -10.49 7.90
N ILE A 65 10.57 -10.36 7.36
CA ILE A 65 10.25 -9.39 6.32
C ILE A 65 9.37 -8.31 6.93
N LEU A 66 9.90 -7.09 7.01
CA LEU A 66 9.19 -5.91 7.48
C LEU A 66 8.61 -5.19 6.26
N SER A 67 7.30 -5.13 6.17
CA SER A 67 6.62 -4.64 4.97
C SER A 67 5.51 -3.63 5.28
N SER A 68 5.29 -2.70 4.36
CA SER A 68 4.05 -1.93 4.28
C SER A 68 2.95 -2.75 3.58
N SER A 69 1.81 -2.10 3.26
CA SER A 69 0.71 -2.72 2.52
C SER A 69 1.08 -3.25 1.13
N ILE A 70 2.28 -2.96 0.60
CA ILE A 70 2.75 -3.47 -0.70
C ILE A 70 2.74 -5.01 -0.77
N ALA A 71 2.98 -5.70 0.35
CA ALA A 71 2.94 -7.15 0.42
C ALA A 71 1.52 -7.70 0.63
N GLU A 72 0.50 -6.85 0.74
CA GLU A 72 -0.88 -7.26 0.98
C GLU A 72 -1.53 -7.88 -0.27
N THR A 73 -1.33 -7.26 -1.43
CA THR A 73 -1.94 -7.70 -2.70
C THR A 73 -0.92 -7.82 -3.84
N SER A 74 -0.04 -6.83 -4.00
CA SER A 74 0.76 -6.62 -5.20
C SER A 74 1.91 -7.62 -5.38
N LEU A 75 2.45 -8.15 -4.28
CA LEU A 75 3.62 -9.03 -4.32
C LEU A 75 3.34 -10.36 -3.63
N THR A 76 3.84 -11.45 -4.20
CA THR A 76 3.80 -12.77 -3.57
C THR A 76 5.16 -13.05 -2.94
N VAL A 77 5.20 -13.03 -1.61
CA VAL A 77 6.38 -13.45 -0.84
C VAL A 77 6.25 -14.94 -0.56
N PRO A 78 7.19 -15.77 -1.02
CA PRO A 78 7.17 -17.20 -0.76
C PRO A 78 7.53 -17.53 0.70
N ASP A 79 7.15 -18.71 1.14
CA ASP A 79 7.56 -19.33 2.42
C ASP A 79 7.16 -18.53 3.68
N VAL A 80 6.04 -17.80 3.61
CA VAL A 80 5.50 -17.08 4.76
C VAL A 80 4.67 -18.01 5.62
N GLY A 81 5.20 -18.44 6.75
CA GLY A 81 4.48 -19.26 7.76
C GLY A 81 3.80 -18.43 8.85
N ILE A 82 4.32 -17.24 9.16
CA ILE A 82 3.80 -16.39 10.23
C ILE A 82 3.62 -14.95 9.70
N VAL A 83 2.44 -14.39 9.94
CA VAL A 83 2.15 -12.98 9.73
C VAL A 83 1.97 -12.31 11.10
N ILE A 84 2.62 -11.16 11.29
CA ILE A 84 2.38 -10.25 12.41
C ILE A 84 1.82 -8.97 11.84
N ASP A 85 0.63 -8.59 12.29
CA ASP A 85 -0.12 -7.46 11.76
C ASP A 85 -0.32 -6.39 12.83
N CYS A 86 0.25 -5.20 12.62
CA CYS A 86 0.11 -4.06 13.54
C CYS A 86 -1.28 -3.42 13.51
N GLY A 87 -2.11 -3.76 12.51
CA GLY A 87 -3.46 -3.22 12.35
C GLY A 87 -3.55 -1.79 11.85
N LEU A 88 -2.45 -1.23 11.36
CA LEU A 88 -2.38 0.13 10.83
C LEU A 88 -1.95 0.13 9.38
N SER A 89 -2.45 1.13 8.63
CA SER A 89 -2.03 1.41 7.27
C SER A 89 -1.94 2.91 7.02
N ARG A 90 -1.13 3.30 6.04
CA ARG A 90 -1.09 4.66 5.52
C ARG A 90 -1.93 4.76 4.27
N TYR A 91 -2.76 5.79 4.26
CA TYR A 91 -3.65 6.10 3.15
C TYR A 91 -3.38 7.51 2.65
N ASN A 92 -3.39 7.65 1.33
CA ASN A 92 -3.44 8.96 0.71
C ASN A 92 -4.89 9.43 0.70
N ILE A 93 -5.14 10.63 1.25
CA ILE A 93 -6.45 11.27 1.29
C ILE A 93 -6.29 12.67 0.74
N PHE A 94 -7.03 12.97 -0.32
CA PHE A 94 -7.05 14.31 -0.89
C PHE A 94 -7.77 15.28 0.04
N ASN A 95 -7.08 16.35 0.42
CA ASN A 95 -7.66 17.43 1.19
C ASN A 95 -8.12 18.54 0.25
N GLN A 96 -9.43 18.63 0.05
CA GLN A 96 -10.02 19.63 -0.85
C GLN A 96 -9.73 21.08 -0.44
N SER A 97 -9.58 21.37 0.86
CA SER A 97 -9.28 22.72 1.34
C SER A 97 -7.85 23.16 1.06
N LEU A 98 -6.91 22.21 1.00
CA LEU A 98 -5.51 22.47 0.74
C LEU A 98 -5.11 22.15 -0.72
N LEU A 99 -6.01 21.56 -1.50
CA LEU A 99 -5.78 21.04 -2.86
C LEU A 99 -4.53 20.15 -2.95
N MET A 100 -4.32 19.32 -1.93
CA MET A 100 -3.16 18.46 -1.87
C MET A 100 -3.45 17.15 -1.17
N ASP A 101 -2.69 16.13 -1.54
CA ASP A 101 -2.73 14.84 -0.89
C ASP A 101 -2.11 14.88 0.50
N THR A 102 -2.77 14.26 1.45
CA THR A 102 -2.29 14.12 2.81
C THR A 102 -2.18 12.65 3.19
N LEU A 103 -1.00 12.25 3.63
CA LEU A 103 -0.74 10.88 4.06
C LEU A 103 -1.15 10.70 5.53
N VAL A 104 -2.19 9.92 5.77
CA VAL A 104 -2.73 9.65 7.11
C VAL A 104 -2.53 8.19 7.51
N THR A 105 -2.17 7.97 8.79
CA THR A 105 -2.13 6.63 9.37
C THR A 105 -3.44 6.37 10.10
N ARG A 106 -4.12 5.29 9.74
CA ARG A 106 -5.40 4.86 10.34
C ARG A 106 -5.42 3.35 10.54
N SER A 107 -6.38 2.88 11.33
CA SER A 107 -6.73 1.47 11.41
C SER A 107 -7.03 0.94 10.01
N GLU A 108 -6.47 -0.21 9.69
CA GLU A 108 -6.80 -0.90 8.44
C GLU A 108 -8.21 -1.45 8.46
N SER A 109 -8.75 -1.77 7.29
CA SER A 109 -10.05 -2.43 7.18
C SER A 109 -9.96 -3.92 7.55
N MET A 110 -11.10 -4.52 7.87
CA MET A 110 -11.19 -5.98 8.11
C MET A 110 -10.81 -6.76 6.86
N PHE A 111 -11.19 -6.27 5.67
CA PHE A 111 -10.78 -6.85 4.40
C PHE A 111 -9.25 -6.88 4.25
N SER A 112 -8.57 -5.76 4.51
CA SER A 112 -7.10 -5.66 4.49
C SER A 112 -6.47 -6.63 5.50
N ALA A 113 -6.95 -6.67 6.74
CA ALA A 113 -6.49 -7.59 7.77
C ALA A 113 -6.61 -9.06 7.33
N GLN A 114 -7.68 -9.41 6.61
CA GLN A 114 -7.86 -10.75 6.08
C GLN A 114 -6.89 -11.06 4.94
N GLN A 115 -6.64 -10.11 4.02
CA GLN A 115 -5.65 -10.24 2.96
C GLN A 115 -4.24 -10.46 3.53
N ARG A 116 -3.86 -9.69 4.57
CA ARG A 116 -2.58 -9.86 5.27
C ARG A 116 -2.47 -11.23 5.93
N ALA A 117 -3.50 -11.66 6.66
CA ALA A 117 -3.53 -12.98 7.28
C ALA A 117 -3.38 -14.11 6.25
N GLY A 118 -4.03 -13.98 5.09
CA GLY A 118 -3.94 -14.93 3.98
C GLY A 118 -2.54 -15.10 3.39
N ARG A 119 -1.59 -14.20 3.70
CA ARG A 119 -0.20 -14.37 3.29
C ARG A 119 0.50 -15.53 3.97
N ALA A 120 0.15 -15.84 5.22
CA ALA A 120 0.69 -17.00 5.92
C ALA A 120 0.11 -18.34 5.44
N GLY A 121 -1.07 -18.33 4.82
CA GLY A 121 -1.77 -19.55 4.42
C GLY A 121 -1.60 -19.98 2.96
N ARG A 122 -0.69 -19.36 2.18
CA ARG A 122 -0.60 -19.63 0.73
C ARG A 122 0.03 -20.97 0.36
N MET A 123 1.08 -21.35 1.05
CA MET A 123 1.87 -22.56 0.73
C MET A 123 1.61 -23.72 1.69
N GLY A 124 0.87 -23.49 2.76
CA GLY A 124 0.58 -24.46 3.79
C GLY A 124 -0.06 -23.83 5.03
N PRO A 125 -0.26 -24.58 6.11
CA PRO A 125 -0.80 -24.03 7.34
C PRO A 125 0.05 -22.86 7.85
N GLY A 126 -0.58 -21.72 8.13
CA GLY A 126 0.09 -20.53 8.63
C GLY A 126 -0.59 -19.94 9.86
N ARG A 127 0.09 -19.01 10.52
CA ARG A 127 -0.42 -18.32 11.72
C ARG A 127 -0.39 -16.81 11.49
N CYS A 128 -1.47 -16.13 11.88
CA CYS A 128 -1.53 -14.67 11.91
C CYS A 128 -1.66 -14.20 13.37
N ILE A 129 -0.77 -13.29 13.77
CA ILE A 129 -0.78 -12.63 15.07
C ILE A 129 -1.17 -11.18 14.85
N ARG A 130 -2.33 -10.78 15.37
CA ARG A 130 -2.84 -9.41 15.31
C ARG A 130 -2.45 -8.68 16.59
N LEU A 131 -1.79 -7.52 16.45
CA LEU A 131 -1.35 -6.68 17.59
C LEU A 131 -2.43 -5.66 18.00
N TRP A 132 -3.68 -5.95 17.71
CA TRP A 132 -4.84 -5.12 17.99
C TRP A 132 -5.99 -5.98 18.54
N ARG A 133 -6.91 -5.34 19.25
CA ARG A 133 -8.03 -6.05 19.90
C ARG A 133 -9.11 -6.40 18.89
N GLN A 134 -9.67 -7.59 19.00
CA GLN A 134 -10.78 -8.03 18.15
C GLN A 134 -12.03 -7.14 18.30
N SER A 135 -12.23 -6.53 19.48
CA SER A 135 -13.33 -5.60 19.76
C SER A 135 -13.10 -4.18 19.24
N GLU A 136 -11.92 -3.87 18.70
CA GLU A 136 -11.62 -2.56 18.15
C GLU A 136 -12.44 -2.33 16.86
N PRO A 137 -13.25 -1.24 16.80
CA PRO A 137 -14.06 -0.97 15.63
C PRO A 137 -13.17 -0.66 14.42
N ARG A 138 -13.41 -1.36 13.32
CA ARG A 138 -12.68 -1.21 12.06
C ARG A 138 -13.66 -1.15 10.90
N PRO A 139 -13.39 -0.37 9.84
CA PRO A 139 -14.22 -0.41 8.64
C PRO A 139 -14.12 -1.81 8.00
N GLU A 140 -15.21 -2.28 7.42
CA GLU A 140 -15.21 -3.56 6.72
C GLU A 140 -14.31 -3.53 5.49
N SER A 141 -14.41 -2.47 4.69
CA SER A 141 -13.56 -2.20 3.52
C SER A 141 -13.17 -0.73 3.46
N LEU A 142 -12.20 -0.42 2.61
CA LEU A 142 -11.87 0.96 2.28
C LEU A 142 -12.84 1.50 1.23
N SER A 143 -13.14 2.80 1.33
CA SER A 143 -13.81 3.50 0.25
C SER A 143 -12.97 3.41 -1.04
N PRO A 144 -13.57 3.20 -2.21
CA PRO A 144 -12.90 3.22 -3.49
C PRO A 144 -12.03 4.48 -3.68
N GLU A 145 -10.93 4.35 -4.40
CA GLU A 145 -9.97 5.44 -4.57
C GLU A 145 -10.59 6.66 -5.25
N ILE A 146 -11.45 6.46 -6.23
CA ILE A 146 -12.17 7.50 -6.95
C ILE A 146 -13.03 8.41 -6.04
N LEU A 147 -13.43 7.92 -4.86
CA LEU A 147 -14.24 8.68 -3.89
C LEU A 147 -13.38 9.46 -2.87
N ARG A 148 -12.06 9.29 -2.86
CA ARG A 148 -11.17 9.86 -1.83
C ARG A 148 -9.90 10.52 -2.35
N SER A 149 -9.59 10.36 -3.65
CA SER A 149 -8.40 10.92 -4.30
C SER A 149 -8.72 12.22 -5.02
N ASP A 150 -7.68 12.95 -5.39
CA ASP A 150 -7.78 14.04 -6.36
C ASP A 150 -8.29 13.51 -7.71
N LEU A 151 -9.19 14.26 -8.35
CA LEU A 151 -9.75 13.89 -9.64
C LEU A 151 -9.19 14.71 -10.82
N ASN A 152 -8.20 15.58 -10.61
CA ASN A 152 -7.67 16.43 -11.66
C ASN A 152 -7.18 15.62 -12.87
N SER A 153 -6.34 14.59 -12.64
CA SER A 153 -5.86 13.75 -13.74
C SER A 153 -7.00 12.99 -14.43
N LEU A 154 -7.94 12.44 -13.66
CA LEU A 154 -9.09 11.73 -14.21
C LEU A 154 -9.96 12.62 -15.10
N VAL A 155 -10.28 13.83 -14.62
CA VAL A 155 -11.09 14.81 -15.38
C VAL A 155 -10.36 15.22 -16.65
N LEU A 156 -9.05 15.42 -16.58
CA LEU A 156 -8.25 15.77 -17.75
C LEU A 156 -8.24 14.65 -18.81
N GLU A 157 -8.07 13.39 -18.38
CA GLU A 157 -8.14 12.22 -19.26
C GLU A 157 -9.54 12.06 -19.89
N CYS A 158 -10.61 12.25 -19.11
CA CYS A 158 -11.98 12.24 -19.63
C CYS A 158 -12.20 13.32 -20.70
N ALA A 159 -11.68 14.53 -20.46
CA ALA A 159 -11.76 15.63 -21.43
C ALA A 159 -10.97 15.31 -22.72
N GLU A 160 -9.84 14.64 -22.64
CA GLU A 160 -9.08 14.15 -23.80
C GLU A 160 -9.90 13.16 -24.63
N TRP A 161 -10.70 12.31 -23.99
CA TRP A 161 -11.61 11.38 -24.66
C TRP A 161 -12.90 12.05 -25.16
N GLY A 162 -13.07 13.35 -24.94
CA GLY A 162 -14.26 14.11 -25.34
C GLY A 162 -15.42 14.02 -24.35
N VAL A 163 -15.17 13.54 -23.13
CA VAL A 163 -16.16 13.46 -22.05
C VAL A 163 -16.01 14.67 -21.14
N SER A 164 -17.01 15.56 -21.15
CA SER A 164 -17.00 16.82 -20.39
C SER A 164 -17.73 16.75 -19.06
N SER A 165 -18.48 15.70 -18.80
CA SER A 165 -19.22 15.52 -17.55
C SER A 165 -19.08 14.10 -17.01
N ARG A 166 -19.27 13.93 -15.70
CA ARG A 166 -19.19 12.62 -15.04
C ARG A 166 -20.26 11.63 -15.54
N GLU A 167 -21.41 12.13 -16.00
CA GLU A 167 -22.51 11.33 -16.54
C GLU A 167 -22.17 10.73 -17.92
N GLY A 168 -21.16 11.22 -18.59
CA GLY A 168 -20.72 10.75 -19.90
C GLY A 168 -20.09 9.36 -19.91
N LEU A 169 -19.81 8.78 -18.74
CA LEU A 169 -19.23 7.44 -18.59
C LEU A 169 -20.06 6.58 -17.62
N SER A 170 -19.97 5.28 -17.80
CA SER A 170 -20.51 4.30 -16.83
C SER A 170 -19.44 3.98 -15.80
N TRP A 171 -19.66 4.39 -14.57
CA TRP A 171 -18.76 4.18 -13.44
C TRP A 171 -19.18 2.97 -12.62
N LEU A 172 -18.23 2.23 -12.06
CA LEU A 172 -18.51 1.26 -11.01
C LEU A 172 -18.91 1.99 -9.71
N ASP A 173 -18.11 3.00 -9.34
CA ASP A 173 -18.38 3.92 -8.24
C ASP A 173 -18.36 5.34 -8.81
N VAL A 174 -19.49 6.03 -8.74
CA VAL A 174 -19.63 7.37 -9.33
C VAL A 174 -18.86 8.38 -8.49
N PRO A 175 -17.92 9.16 -9.08
CA PRO A 175 -17.22 10.22 -8.36
C PRO A 175 -18.22 11.27 -7.85
N SER A 176 -17.93 11.88 -6.68
CA SER A 176 -18.80 12.89 -6.12
C SER A 176 -18.86 14.12 -7.02
N GLU A 177 -20.04 14.75 -7.12
CA GLU A 177 -20.23 15.96 -7.93
C GLU A 177 -19.31 17.10 -7.46
N SER A 178 -19.16 17.25 -6.15
CA SER A 178 -18.30 18.29 -5.58
C SER A 178 -16.84 18.09 -5.94
N ALA A 179 -16.32 16.86 -5.89
CA ALA A 179 -14.92 16.56 -6.26
C ALA A 179 -14.68 16.74 -7.77
N TRP A 180 -15.64 16.30 -8.61
CA TRP A 180 -15.58 16.51 -10.05
C TRP A 180 -15.54 17.99 -10.42
N ASN A 181 -16.50 18.78 -9.88
CA ASN A 181 -16.60 20.21 -10.15
C ASN A 181 -15.36 20.98 -9.63
N SER A 182 -14.83 20.59 -8.47
CA SER A 182 -13.59 21.18 -7.96
C SER A 182 -12.39 20.91 -8.90
N ALA A 183 -12.27 19.70 -9.43
CA ALA A 183 -11.23 19.36 -10.38
C ALA A 183 -11.38 20.15 -11.70
N VAL A 184 -12.58 20.27 -12.23
CA VAL A 184 -12.87 21.11 -13.42
C VAL A 184 -12.43 22.54 -13.18
N GLN A 185 -12.83 23.15 -12.04
CA GLN A 185 -12.45 24.53 -11.71
C GLN A 185 -10.93 24.71 -11.61
N VAL A 186 -10.23 23.79 -10.95
CA VAL A 186 -8.75 23.85 -10.86
C VAL A 186 -8.13 23.77 -12.24
N LEU A 187 -8.56 22.85 -13.09
CA LEU A 187 -8.03 22.66 -14.43
C LEU A 187 -8.35 23.86 -15.36
N GLU A 188 -9.48 24.51 -15.19
CA GLU A 188 -9.81 25.76 -15.89
C GLU A 188 -8.93 26.93 -15.42
N LEU A 189 -8.72 27.08 -14.11
CA LEU A 189 -7.82 28.08 -13.54
C LEU A 189 -6.37 27.89 -14.02
N LEU A 190 -5.93 26.66 -14.18
CA LEU A 190 -4.61 26.32 -14.73
C LEU A 190 -4.53 26.48 -16.26
N GLY A 191 -5.67 26.73 -16.93
CA GLY A 191 -5.73 26.81 -18.38
C GLY A 191 -5.62 25.47 -19.10
N CYS A 192 -5.73 24.36 -18.37
CA CYS A 192 -5.71 23.01 -18.94
C CYS A 192 -7.05 22.62 -19.58
N LEU A 193 -8.15 23.20 -19.08
CA LEU A 193 -9.49 23.08 -19.66
C LEU A 193 -10.04 24.45 -20.07
N LYS A 194 -10.90 24.47 -21.08
CA LYS A 194 -11.72 25.60 -21.48
C LYS A 194 -13.08 25.10 -21.94
N GLU A 195 -14.15 25.51 -21.24
CA GLU A 195 -15.54 25.10 -21.55
C GLU A 195 -15.69 23.57 -21.66
N GLY A 196 -15.07 22.84 -20.71
CA GLY A 196 -15.08 21.38 -20.64
C GLY A 196 -14.23 20.67 -21.70
N LYS A 197 -13.45 21.39 -22.50
CA LYS A 197 -12.54 20.82 -23.51
C LYS A 197 -11.09 21.00 -23.09
N ILE A 198 -10.29 19.99 -23.37
CA ILE A 198 -8.84 20.03 -23.13
C ILE A 198 -8.16 21.04 -24.05
N THR A 199 -7.23 21.84 -23.51
CA THR A 199 -6.42 22.80 -24.26
C THR A 199 -5.09 22.17 -24.70
N GLU A 200 -4.27 22.91 -25.47
CA GLU A 200 -2.90 22.47 -25.79
C GLU A 200 -2.04 22.33 -24.53
N LEU A 201 -2.20 23.24 -23.55
CA LEU A 201 -1.52 23.15 -22.26
C LEU A 201 -1.96 21.91 -21.47
N GLY A 202 -3.24 21.54 -21.52
CA GLY A 202 -3.76 20.35 -20.86
C GLY A 202 -3.22 19.03 -21.45
N ARG A 203 -2.74 19.05 -22.71
CA ARG A 203 -2.13 17.90 -23.39
C ARG A 203 -0.61 17.81 -23.20
N ALA A 204 0.04 18.87 -22.79
CA ALA A 204 1.49 18.92 -22.59
C ALA A 204 1.90 18.32 -21.25
#